data_b6e0ad5ed6f5bc97327fc185c0694016
#
_entry.id   b6e0ad5ed6f5bc97327fc185c0694016
#
_cell.length_a   1.000
_cell.length_b   1.000
_cell.length_c   1.000
_cell.angle_alpha   90.00
_cell.angle_beta   90.00
_cell.angle_gamma   90.00
#
_symmetry.space_group_name_H-M   'P 1'
#
loop_
_entity.id
_entity.type
_entity.pdbx_description
1 polymer ?
#
loop_
_entity_poly.entity_id
_entity_poly.type
_entity_poly.pdbx_seq_one_letter_code
_entity_poly.pdbx_strand_id
1 'polypeptide(L)'
;MAGTAFADSPIEDLSVNEFKALVDSGEGILLDVRTPKEVAQGKIPGASVLNIYDENFERKLNFMQKDKPIYVYCRSGGRSSQAAKTMSKNGFSKVYNLLGGIGTWNKAELPLEKADSVSKKLTPSISPKDFAQTLSQSRLALVDFQTQWCAPCKQMEPVIDAIGMEFKGKAAILKIDVDANPEIADQYEVQGVPVFVLFVKGEEKWRHSGTISREALEERINREIND
;
A
#
# COMPACT_ATOMS: atom_id res chain seq x y z
N MET A 1 22.88 22.97 -0.82
CA MET A 1 21.94 21.83 -0.74
C MET A 1 22.73 20.59 -1.17
N ALA A 2 23.14 19.76 -0.22
CA ALA A 2 23.89 18.53 -0.51
C ALA A 2 22.85 17.46 -0.85
N GLY A 3 22.76 17.07 -2.11
CA GLY A 3 21.99 15.91 -2.53
C GLY A 3 22.63 14.65 -1.95
N THR A 4 21.97 14.01 -1.01
CA THR A 4 22.32 12.66 -0.59
C THR A 4 22.08 11.72 -1.77
N ALA A 5 23.18 11.34 -2.45
CA ALA A 5 23.15 10.24 -3.39
C ALA A 5 22.80 8.98 -2.59
N PHE A 6 21.59 8.47 -2.74
CA PHE A 6 21.23 7.15 -2.25
C PHE A 6 22.13 6.14 -3.00
N ALA A 7 22.90 5.35 -2.26
CA ALA A 7 23.58 4.20 -2.86
C ALA A 7 22.50 3.26 -3.41
N ASP A 8 22.71 2.72 -4.61
CA ASP A 8 21.78 1.78 -5.22
C ASP A 8 21.58 0.60 -4.26
N SER A 9 20.32 0.37 -3.87
CA SER A 9 19.98 -0.73 -2.98
C SER A 9 20.22 -2.07 -3.66
N PRO A 10 20.64 -3.13 -2.93
CA PRO A 10 20.91 -4.42 -3.52
C PRO A 10 19.62 -5.02 -4.13
N ILE A 11 19.75 -5.45 -5.38
CA ILE A 11 18.74 -6.23 -6.10
C ILE A 11 19.24 -7.66 -6.13
N GLU A 12 18.40 -8.60 -5.68
CA GLU A 12 18.72 -10.02 -5.70
C GLU A 12 17.70 -10.78 -6.54
N ASP A 13 18.20 -11.58 -7.47
CA ASP A 13 17.40 -12.51 -8.25
C ASP A 13 17.30 -13.83 -7.50
N LEU A 14 16.08 -14.28 -7.18
CA LEU A 14 15.84 -15.47 -6.38
C LEU A 14 15.19 -16.59 -7.18
N SER A 15 15.54 -17.84 -6.86
CA SER A 15 14.79 -19.00 -7.28
C SER A 15 13.38 -19.01 -6.70
N VAL A 16 12.48 -19.83 -7.27
CA VAL A 16 11.09 -19.91 -6.79
C VAL A 16 10.98 -20.35 -5.33
N ASN A 17 11.87 -21.23 -4.86
CA ASN A 17 11.84 -21.74 -3.48
C ASN A 17 12.29 -20.67 -2.47
N GLU A 18 13.36 -19.93 -2.79
CA GLU A 18 13.84 -18.82 -1.97
C GLU A 18 12.82 -17.69 -1.92
N PHE A 19 12.24 -17.32 -3.08
CA PHE A 19 11.22 -16.31 -3.18
C PHE A 19 9.96 -16.69 -2.39
N LYS A 20 9.52 -17.93 -2.49
CA LYS A 20 8.38 -18.45 -1.71
C LYS A 20 8.62 -18.34 -0.21
N ALA A 21 9.80 -18.73 0.26
CA ALA A 21 10.14 -18.64 1.68
C ALA A 21 10.04 -17.19 2.21
N LEU A 22 10.47 -16.21 1.41
CA LEU A 22 10.33 -14.77 1.76
C LEU A 22 8.87 -14.32 1.73
N VAL A 23 8.08 -14.77 0.75
CA VAL A 23 6.64 -14.45 0.69
C VAL A 23 5.91 -15.03 1.91
N ASP A 24 6.22 -16.26 2.28
CA ASP A 24 5.60 -16.93 3.43
C ASP A 24 5.98 -16.29 4.78
N SER A 25 7.13 -15.63 4.88
CA SER A 25 7.52 -14.89 6.11
C SER A 25 6.61 -13.71 6.42
N GLY A 26 5.96 -13.13 5.40
CA GLY A 26 5.10 -11.96 5.54
C GLY A 26 5.81 -10.66 5.92
N GLU A 27 7.15 -10.64 5.92
CA GLU A 27 7.95 -9.46 6.34
C GLU A 27 7.99 -8.35 5.30
N GLY A 28 7.82 -8.69 4.00
CA GLY A 28 7.91 -7.76 2.88
C GLY A 28 6.60 -7.54 2.15
N ILE A 29 6.67 -6.74 1.09
CA ILE A 29 5.55 -6.44 0.20
C ILE A 29 5.71 -7.23 -1.09
N LEU A 30 4.77 -8.12 -1.38
CA LEU A 30 4.72 -8.85 -2.64
C LEU A 30 4.08 -7.97 -3.72
N LEU A 31 4.76 -7.83 -4.88
CA LEU A 31 4.35 -6.94 -5.95
C LEU A 31 4.31 -7.64 -7.31
N ASP A 32 3.13 -7.65 -7.92
CA ASP A 32 2.90 -8.06 -9.31
C ASP A 32 2.95 -6.83 -10.23
N VAL A 33 3.93 -6.78 -11.13
CA VAL A 33 4.06 -5.66 -12.08
C VAL A 33 3.51 -5.98 -13.46
N ARG A 34 2.65 -6.98 -13.58
CA ARG A 34 1.98 -7.38 -14.82
C ARG A 34 0.80 -6.45 -15.15
N THR A 35 0.31 -6.60 -16.38
CA THR A 35 -0.90 -5.90 -16.83
C THR A 35 -2.16 -6.43 -16.14
N PRO A 36 -3.24 -5.64 -16.02
CA PRO A 36 -4.51 -6.10 -15.46
C PRO A 36 -5.08 -7.35 -16.15
N LYS A 37 -4.89 -7.47 -17.46
CA LYS A 37 -5.32 -8.64 -18.25
C LYS A 37 -4.59 -9.92 -17.83
N GLU A 38 -3.29 -9.83 -17.52
CA GLU A 38 -2.50 -10.97 -17.05
C GLU A 38 -2.86 -11.33 -15.60
N VAL A 39 -3.06 -10.32 -14.76
CA VAL A 39 -3.45 -10.50 -13.35
C VAL A 39 -4.82 -11.15 -13.21
N ALA A 40 -5.76 -10.82 -14.10
CA ALA A 40 -7.10 -11.44 -14.12
C ALA A 40 -7.07 -12.98 -14.32
N GLN A 41 -5.97 -13.52 -14.87
CA GLN A 41 -5.77 -14.97 -15.02
C GLN A 41 -5.30 -15.65 -13.72
N GLY A 42 -4.99 -14.88 -12.70
CA GLY A 42 -4.47 -15.32 -11.41
C GLY A 42 -3.16 -14.62 -11.05
N LYS A 43 -2.95 -14.41 -9.76
CA LYS A 43 -1.74 -13.81 -9.18
C LYS A 43 -1.26 -14.62 -7.97
N ILE A 44 -0.02 -14.43 -7.54
CA ILE A 44 0.46 -15.01 -6.28
C ILE A 44 -0.38 -14.41 -5.13
N PRO A 45 -0.87 -15.24 -4.18
CA PRO A 45 -1.73 -14.78 -3.09
C PRO A 45 -1.10 -13.63 -2.30
N GLY A 46 -1.91 -12.63 -1.96
CA GLY A 46 -1.47 -11.46 -1.20
C GLY A 46 -0.69 -10.41 -2.01
N ALA A 47 -0.50 -10.59 -3.33
CA ALA A 47 0.23 -9.62 -4.13
C ALA A 47 -0.54 -8.30 -4.31
N SER A 48 0.14 -7.18 -4.04
CA SER A 48 -0.22 -5.87 -4.57
C SER A 48 -0.02 -5.87 -6.10
N VAL A 49 -0.78 -5.07 -6.83
CA VAL A 49 -0.73 -5.06 -8.31
C VAL A 49 -0.46 -3.66 -8.81
N LEU A 50 0.70 -3.46 -9.42
CA LEU A 50 1.08 -2.18 -10.00
C LEU A 50 1.68 -2.39 -11.39
N ASN A 51 0.90 -2.12 -12.44
CA ASN A 51 1.33 -2.34 -13.81
C ASN A 51 2.55 -1.45 -14.16
N ILE A 52 3.67 -2.08 -14.55
CA ILE A 52 4.90 -1.36 -14.93
C ILE A 52 4.70 -0.39 -16.11
N TYR A 53 3.67 -0.60 -16.93
CA TYR A 53 3.32 0.26 -18.05
C TYR A 53 2.36 1.40 -17.68
N ASP A 54 1.99 1.53 -16.39
CA ASP A 54 1.22 2.69 -15.92
C ASP A 54 2.10 3.94 -16.02
N GLU A 55 1.58 5.00 -16.65
CA GLU A 55 2.29 6.28 -16.80
C GLU A 55 2.70 6.90 -15.45
N ASN A 56 1.97 6.57 -14.39
CA ASN A 56 2.23 7.01 -13.02
C ASN A 56 2.99 5.95 -12.20
N PHE A 57 3.60 4.93 -12.82
CA PHE A 57 4.25 3.83 -12.10
C PHE A 57 5.25 4.33 -11.05
N GLU A 58 6.19 5.20 -11.44
CA GLU A 58 7.21 5.74 -10.53
C GLU A 58 6.60 6.60 -9.41
N ARG A 59 5.59 7.41 -9.72
CA ARG A 59 4.86 8.19 -8.70
C ARG A 59 4.18 7.27 -7.68
N LYS A 60 3.55 6.19 -8.13
CA LYS A 60 2.89 5.21 -7.27
C LYS A 60 3.87 4.46 -6.37
N LEU A 61 5.11 4.25 -6.81
CA LEU A 61 6.15 3.69 -5.96
C LEU A 61 6.43 4.55 -4.71
N ASN A 62 6.20 5.87 -4.76
CA ASN A 62 6.37 6.74 -3.59
C ASN A 62 5.33 6.48 -2.49
N PHE A 63 4.23 5.83 -2.83
CA PHE A 63 3.21 5.38 -1.87
C PHE A 63 3.43 3.95 -1.35
N MET A 64 4.59 3.34 -1.64
CA MET A 64 5.00 2.06 -1.06
C MET A 64 5.98 2.30 0.10
N GLN A 65 5.92 1.47 1.14
CA GLN A 65 6.84 1.50 2.27
C GLN A 65 8.25 1.10 1.78
N LYS A 66 9.18 2.07 1.71
CA LYS A 66 10.52 1.88 1.14
C LYS A 66 11.49 1.16 2.09
N ASP A 67 11.18 1.16 3.39
CA ASP A 67 11.91 0.45 4.45
C ASP A 67 11.61 -1.06 4.49
N LYS A 68 10.50 -1.49 3.85
CA LYS A 68 10.14 -2.89 3.73
C LYS A 68 10.81 -3.57 2.53
N PRO A 69 11.20 -4.84 2.66
CA PRO A 69 11.62 -5.63 1.50
C PRO A 69 10.51 -5.73 0.46
N ILE A 70 10.86 -5.63 -0.82
CA ILE A 70 9.92 -5.81 -1.92
C ILE A 70 10.23 -7.13 -2.64
N TYR A 71 9.21 -7.96 -2.77
CA TYR A 71 9.25 -9.22 -3.52
C TYR A 71 8.51 -9.01 -4.83
N VAL A 72 9.25 -8.70 -5.91
CA VAL A 72 8.65 -8.31 -7.19
C VAL A 72 8.68 -9.43 -8.20
N TYR A 73 7.60 -9.59 -8.95
CA TYR A 73 7.53 -10.53 -10.05
C TYR A 73 6.74 -10.00 -11.23
N CYS A 74 6.98 -10.61 -12.40
CA CYS A 74 6.16 -10.43 -13.59
C CYS A 74 5.88 -11.79 -14.24
N ARG A 75 5.65 -11.83 -15.56
CA ARG A 75 5.40 -13.09 -16.27
C ARG A 75 6.64 -14.00 -16.31
N SER A 76 7.83 -13.44 -16.62
CA SER A 76 9.05 -14.19 -16.91
C SER A 76 10.33 -13.61 -16.30
N GLY A 77 10.23 -12.60 -15.40
CA GLY A 77 11.36 -11.98 -14.71
C GLY A 77 11.88 -10.68 -15.32
N GLY A 78 11.71 -10.42 -16.62
CA GLY A 78 12.32 -9.25 -17.30
C GLY A 78 11.73 -7.90 -16.88
N ARG A 79 10.39 -7.75 -16.89
CA ARG A 79 9.70 -6.53 -16.43
C ARG A 79 9.93 -6.27 -14.94
N SER A 80 9.92 -7.31 -14.12
CA SER A 80 10.17 -7.19 -12.68
C SER A 80 11.63 -6.82 -12.37
N SER A 81 12.60 -7.29 -13.16
CA SER A 81 13.99 -6.82 -13.09
C SER A 81 14.11 -5.33 -13.42
N GLN A 82 13.36 -4.84 -14.43
CA GLN A 82 13.30 -3.41 -14.73
C GLN A 82 12.66 -2.62 -13.58
N ALA A 83 11.54 -3.08 -13.04
CA ALA A 83 10.88 -2.47 -11.88
C ALA A 83 11.81 -2.43 -10.66
N ALA A 84 12.54 -3.52 -10.38
CA ALA A 84 13.52 -3.58 -9.31
C ALA A 84 14.61 -2.51 -9.43
N LYS A 85 15.14 -2.27 -10.65
CA LYS A 85 16.11 -1.20 -10.90
C LYS A 85 15.52 0.19 -10.64
N THR A 86 14.26 0.40 -11.03
CA THR A 86 13.57 1.66 -10.74
C THR A 86 13.39 1.84 -9.23
N MET A 87 12.99 0.79 -8.52
CA MET A 87 12.82 0.84 -7.06
C MET A 87 14.14 1.12 -6.34
N SER A 88 15.23 0.42 -6.72
CA SER A 88 16.56 0.64 -6.14
C SER A 88 16.99 2.12 -6.24
N LYS A 89 16.82 2.74 -7.42
CA LYS A 89 17.09 4.17 -7.63
C LYS A 89 16.17 5.10 -6.82
N ASN A 90 14.97 4.65 -6.49
CA ASN A 90 13.98 5.40 -5.72
C ASN A 90 14.08 5.17 -4.21
N GLY A 91 15.16 4.54 -3.71
CA GLY A 91 15.49 4.44 -2.29
C GLY A 91 14.78 3.29 -1.54
N PHE A 92 14.34 2.25 -2.23
CA PHE A 92 13.86 1.03 -1.58
C PHE A 92 15.02 0.27 -0.95
N SER A 93 14.87 -0.20 0.28
CA SER A 93 15.95 -0.79 1.07
C SER A 93 16.45 -2.12 0.50
N LYS A 94 15.54 -2.99 0.05
CA LYS A 94 15.84 -4.31 -0.52
C LYS A 94 14.79 -4.70 -1.55
N VAL A 95 15.23 -5.20 -2.69
CA VAL A 95 14.34 -5.65 -3.76
C VAL A 95 14.76 -7.03 -4.25
N TYR A 96 13.84 -7.98 -4.18
CA TYR A 96 14.03 -9.36 -4.60
C TYR A 96 13.18 -9.65 -5.83
N ASN A 97 13.80 -10.09 -6.92
CA ASN A 97 13.12 -10.41 -8.16
C ASN A 97 12.98 -11.94 -8.32
N LEU A 98 11.77 -12.40 -8.64
CA LEU A 98 11.54 -13.82 -8.94
C LEU A 98 12.08 -14.17 -10.33
N LEU A 99 13.12 -15.00 -10.38
CA LEU A 99 13.65 -15.55 -11.62
C LEU A 99 12.58 -16.37 -12.36
N GLY A 100 12.38 -16.07 -13.64
CA GLY A 100 11.35 -16.71 -14.46
C GLY A 100 9.92 -16.29 -14.12
N GLY A 101 9.73 -15.40 -13.14
CA GLY A 101 8.44 -14.81 -12.78
C GLY A 101 7.37 -15.82 -12.40
N ILE A 102 6.09 -15.46 -12.58
CA ILE A 102 4.95 -16.35 -12.26
C ILE A 102 4.97 -17.64 -13.11
N GLY A 103 5.73 -17.67 -14.21
CA GLY A 103 5.92 -18.87 -14.99
C GLY A 103 6.62 -19.98 -14.23
N THR A 104 7.66 -19.66 -13.42
CA THR A 104 8.33 -20.64 -12.54
C THR A 104 7.49 -21.01 -11.33
N TRP A 105 6.72 -20.05 -10.78
CA TRP A 105 5.76 -20.30 -9.71
C TRP A 105 4.71 -21.33 -10.13
N ASN A 106 4.15 -21.19 -11.33
CA ASN A 106 3.18 -22.14 -11.88
C ASN A 106 3.79 -23.51 -12.17
N LYS A 107 5.03 -23.57 -12.67
CA LYS A 107 5.74 -24.85 -12.89
C LYS A 107 6.02 -25.60 -11.59
N ALA A 108 6.16 -24.87 -10.49
CA ALA A 108 6.30 -25.45 -9.15
C ALA A 108 4.94 -25.81 -8.51
N GLU A 109 3.84 -25.69 -9.28
CA GLU A 109 2.47 -26.00 -8.83
C GLU A 109 2.04 -25.24 -7.57
N LEU A 110 2.60 -24.05 -7.35
CA LEU A 110 2.29 -23.21 -6.20
C LEU A 110 0.95 -22.48 -6.37
N PRO A 111 0.26 -22.17 -5.26
CA PRO A 111 -1.09 -21.62 -5.33
C PRO A 111 -1.15 -20.27 -6.01
N LEU A 112 -2.26 -20.04 -6.72
CA LEU A 112 -2.67 -18.74 -7.25
C LEU A 112 -4.02 -18.34 -6.66
N GLU A 113 -4.20 -17.07 -6.42
CA GLU A 113 -5.53 -16.49 -6.18
C GLU A 113 -6.07 -15.85 -7.46
N LYS A 114 -7.39 -15.95 -7.67
CA LYS A 114 -8.04 -15.14 -8.69
C LYS A 114 -7.97 -13.68 -8.23
N ALA A 115 -7.60 -12.80 -9.15
CA ALA A 115 -7.78 -11.39 -8.87
C ALA A 115 -9.27 -11.15 -8.60
N ASP A 116 -9.57 -10.59 -7.44
CA ASP A 116 -10.89 -10.05 -7.20
C ASP A 116 -11.23 -9.14 -8.39
N SER A 117 -12.43 -9.30 -8.93
CA SER A 117 -12.92 -8.32 -9.87
C SER A 117 -12.78 -6.98 -9.16
N VAL A 118 -11.78 -6.18 -9.60
CA VAL A 118 -11.56 -4.85 -9.02
C VAL A 118 -12.87 -4.10 -9.27
N SER A 119 -13.77 -4.21 -8.31
CA SER A 119 -14.92 -3.33 -8.27
C SER A 119 -14.29 -1.96 -8.11
N LYS A 120 -14.30 -1.21 -9.20
CA LYS A 120 -13.80 0.15 -9.32
C LYS A 120 -14.69 1.05 -8.47
N LYS A 121 -14.62 0.85 -7.14
CA LYS A 121 -15.21 1.76 -6.18
C LYS A 121 -14.28 2.96 -6.16
N LEU A 122 -14.41 3.80 -7.20
CA LEU A 122 -13.71 5.07 -7.27
C LEU A 122 -14.07 5.84 -5.99
N THR A 123 -13.13 5.95 -5.09
CA THR A 123 -13.25 6.91 -4.01
C THR A 123 -13.26 8.27 -4.70
N PRO A 124 -14.33 9.08 -4.55
CA PRO A 124 -14.40 10.36 -5.24
C PRO A 124 -13.23 11.24 -4.80
N SER A 125 -12.67 11.99 -5.75
CA SER A 125 -11.72 13.04 -5.42
C SER A 125 -12.40 14.08 -4.55
N ILE A 126 -11.72 14.51 -3.50
CA ILE A 126 -12.15 15.61 -2.62
C ILE A 126 -11.12 16.75 -2.73
N SER A 127 -11.56 18.01 -2.71
CA SER A 127 -10.61 19.10 -2.71
C SER A 127 -9.87 19.21 -1.37
N PRO A 128 -8.60 19.66 -1.33
CA PRO A 128 -7.87 19.89 -0.08
C PRO A 128 -8.62 20.79 0.89
N LYS A 129 -9.33 21.79 0.37
CA LYS A 129 -10.16 22.70 1.17
C LYS A 129 -11.33 21.98 1.84
N ASP A 130 -12.09 21.18 1.09
CA ASP A 130 -13.24 20.44 1.61
C ASP A 130 -12.80 19.37 2.60
N PHE A 131 -11.65 18.74 2.34
CA PHE A 131 -11.03 17.78 3.26
C PHE A 131 -10.63 18.44 4.58
N ALA A 132 -9.91 19.57 4.54
CA ALA A 132 -9.53 20.35 5.73
C ALA A 132 -10.77 20.84 6.50
N GLN A 133 -11.82 21.28 5.79
CA GLN A 133 -13.08 21.65 6.41
C GLN A 133 -13.75 20.48 7.12
N THR A 134 -13.78 19.31 6.50
CA THR A 134 -14.33 18.08 7.11
C THR A 134 -13.58 17.72 8.40
N LEU A 135 -12.25 17.81 8.39
CA LEU A 135 -11.44 17.55 9.58
C LEU A 135 -11.72 18.55 10.70
N SER A 136 -11.80 19.85 10.38
CA SER A 136 -12.04 20.91 11.38
C SER A 136 -13.44 20.85 12.00
N GLN A 137 -14.44 20.39 11.25
CA GLN A 137 -15.81 20.19 11.72
C GLN A 137 -15.98 18.91 12.54
N SER A 138 -15.06 17.98 12.43
CA SER A 138 -15.08 16.72 13.18
C SER A 138 -14.37 16.89 14.53
N ARG A 139 -15.05 16.56 15.64
CA ARG A 139 -14.38 16.50 16.95
C ARG A 139 -13.21 15.54 16.90
N LEU A 140 -13.42 14.37 16.29
CA LEU A 140 -12.44 13.32 16.10
C LEU A 140 -12.61 12.71 14.71
N ALA A 141 -11.52 12.57 13.95
CA ALA A 141 -11.52 11.92 12.64
C ALA A 141 -10.34 10.95 12.50
N LEU A 142 -10.62 9.71 12.14
CA LEU A 142 -9.61 8.75 11.67
C LEU A 142 -9.60 8.80 10.15
N VAL A 143 -8.45 9.09 9.58
CA VAL A 143 -8.22 9.08 8.13
C VAL A 143 -7.38 7.85 7.75
N ASP A 144 -7.91 7.04 6.84
CA ASP A 144 -7.26 5.91 6.22
C ASP A 144 -6.78 6.32 4.81
N PHE A 145 -5.49 6.58 4.68
CA PHE A 145 -4.85 6.81 3.39
C PHE A 145 -4.50 5.47 2.75
N GLN A 146 -5.07 5.20 1.59
CA GLN A 146 -4.99 3.90 0.92
C GLN A 146 -4.90 4.02 -0.60
N THR A 147 -4.71 2.89 -1.30
CA THR A 147 -4.88 2.77 -2.74
C THR A 147 -5.54 1.44 -3.10
N GLN A 148 -6.17 1.38 -4.28
CA GLN A 148 -6.83 0.17 -4.75
C GLN A 148 -5.87 -0.98 -5.09
N TRP A 149 -4.62 -0.69 -5.42
CA TRP A 149 -3.60 -1.68 -5.77
C TRP A 149 -2.83 -2.24 -4.56
N CYS A 150 -2.97 -1.62 -3.38
CA CYS A 150 -2.26 -1.96 -2.15
C CYS A 150 -2.93 -3.16 -1.45
N ALA A 151 -2.29 -4.33 -1.44
CA ALA A 151 -2.82 -5.51 -0.77
C ALA A 151 -2.93 -5.35 0.77
N PRO A 152 -1.94 -4.77 1.48
CA PRO A 152 -2.09 -4.48 2.91
C PRO A 152 -3.29 -3.55 3.21
N CYS A 153 -3.58 -2.57 2.34
CA CYS A 153 -4.75 -1.70 2.51
C CYS A 153 -6.06 -2.50 2.45
N LYS A 154 -6.18 -3.43 1.49
CA LYS A 154 -7.33 -4.32 1.38
C LYS A 154 -7.53 -5.22 2.61
N GLN A 155 -6.44 -5.68 3.23
CA GLN A 155 -6.51 -6.44 4.48
C GLN A 155 -7.07 -5.60 5.63
N MET A 156 -6.83 -4.28 5.61
CA MET A 156 -7.34 -3.36 6.63
C MET A 156 -8.81 -2.94 6.41
N GLU A 157 -9.36 -3.06 5.18
CA GLU A 157 -10.74 -2.62 4.89
C GLU A 157 -11.78 -3.14 5.89
N PRO A 158 -11.86 -4.46 6.21
CA PRO A 158 -12.85 -4.96 7.17
C PRO A 158 -12.63 -4.42 8.58
N VAL A 159 -11.38 -4.15 8.98
CA VAL A 159 -11.05 -3.55 10.27
C VAL A 159 -11.58 -2.11 10.32
N ILE A 160 -11.29 -1.31 9.29
CA ILE A 160 -11.73 0.08 9.22
C ILE A 160 -13.25 0.19 9.12
N ASP A 161 -13.91 -0.72 8.40
CA ASP A 161 -15.37 -0.76 8.34
C ASP A 161 -15.99 -1.09 9.72
N ALA A 162 -15.41 -2.04 10.47
CA ALA A 162 -15.83 -2.36 11.82
C ALA A 162 -15.65 -1.18 12.79
N ILE A 163 -14.50 -0.49 12.74
CA ILE A 163 -14.22 0.75 13.47
C ILE A 163 -15.27 1.81 13.14
N GLY A 164 -15.60 1.97 11.84
CA GLY A 164 -16.63 2.93 11.41
C GLY A 164 -18.03 2.66 11.98
N MET A 165 -18.39 1.39 12.15
CA MET A 165 -19.66 1.02 12.79
C MET A 165 -19.64 1.27 14.30
N GLU A 166 -18.56 0.90 14.98
CA GLU A 166 -18.43 0.98 16.43
C GLU A 166 -18.35 2.42 16.94
N PHE A 167 -17.60 3.27 16.22
CA PHE A 167 -17.42 4.67 16.60
C PHE A 167 -18.39 5.63 15.90
N LYS A 168 -19.47 5.11 15.31
CA LYS A 168 -20.51 5.92 14.67
C LYS A 168 -21.03 7.01 15.61
N GLY A 169 -20.98 8.25 15.17
CA GLY A 169 -21.40 9.42 15.97
C GLY A 169 -20.37 9.89 17.01
N LYS A 170 -19.26 9.16 17.21
CA LYS A 170 -18.15 9.56 18.09
C LYS A 170 -16.91 10.01 17.32
N ALA A 171 -16.61 9.34 16.21
CA ALA A 171 -15.50 9.66 15.33
C ALA A 171 -15.94 9.59 13.86
N ALA A 172 -15.45 10.49 13.03
CA ALA A 172 -15.56 10.40 11.58
C ALA A 172 -14.49 9.44 11.04
N ILE A 173 -14.88 8.50 10.17
CA ILE A 173 -13.94 7.60 9.49
C ILE A 173 -13.90 8.01 8.02
N LEU A 174 -12.73 8.49 7.56
CA LEU A 174 -12.52 8.98 6.21
C LEU A 174 -11.52 8.06 5.48
N LYS A 175 -11.88 7.59 4.30
CA LYS A 175 -10.99 6.80 3.42
C LYS A 175 -10.55 7.70 2.27
N ILE A 176 -9.25 7.87 2.12
CA ILE A 176 -8.64 8.72 1.08
C ILE A 176 -7.78 7.85 0.17
N ASP A 177 -8.20 7.74 -1.09
CA ASP A 177 -7.39 7.13 -2.15
C ASP A 177 -6.32 8.14 -2.59
N VAL A 178 -5.04 7.87 -2.30
CA VAL A 178 -3.94 8.80 -2.60
C VAL A 178 -3.69 8.95 -4.10
N ASP A 179 -4.08 7.97 -4.93
CA ASP A 179 -4.00 8.10 -6.39
C ASP A 179 -5.02 9.12 -6.93
N ALA A 180 -6.21 9.16 -6.33
CA ALA A 180 -7.27 10.09 -6.70
C ALA A 180 -7.11 11.48 -6.04
N ASN A 181 -6.33 11.57 -4.95
CA ASN A 181 -6.17 12.77 -4.13
C ASN A 181 -4.68 13.08 -3.87
N PRO A 182 -3.85 13.25 -4.91
CA PRO A 182 -2.40 13.44 -4.77
C PRO A 182 -2.03 14.70 -3.97
N GLU A 183 -2.78 15.79 -4.12
CA GLU A 183 -2.53 17.04 -3.39
C GLU A 183 -2.73 16.87 -1.88
N ILE A 184 -3.72 16.08 -1.47
CA ILE A 184 -3.95 15.76 -0.06
C ILE A 184 -2.82 14.84 0.44
N ALA A 185 -2.44 13.83 -0.34
CA ALA A 185 -1.34 12.94 0.03
C ALA A 185 -0.03 13.71 0.24
N ASP A 186 0.28 14.65 -0.63
CA ASP A 186 1.47 15.51 -0.53
C ASP A 186 1.37 16.45 0.67
N GLN A 187 0.21 17.12 0.88
CA GLN A 187 0.00 18.04 1.99
C GLN A 187 0.16 17.38 3.36
N TYR A 188 -0.28 16.12 3.48
CA TYR A 188 -0.19 15.35 4.73
C TYR A 188 1.02 14.41 4.76
N GLU A 189 2.00 14.62 3.85
CA GLU A 189 3.28 13.89 3.80
C GLU A 189 3.10 12.37 3.84
N VAL A 190 2.13 11.83 3.09
CA VAL A 190 1.85 10.40 3.04
C VAL A 190 2.96 9.68 2.27
N GLN A 191 3.82 8.98 2.99
CA GLN A 191 4.90 8.17 2.45
C GLN A 191 4.65 6.69 2.74
N GLY A 192 4.10 5.97 1.76
CA GLY A 192 3.69 4.58 1.91
C GLY A 192 2.27 4.41 2.44
N VAL A 193 1.56 3.40 1.94
CA VAL A 193 0.20 3.07 2.37
C VAL A 193 0.14 1.62 2.85
N PRO A 194 -0.80 1.28 3.78
CA PRO A 194 -1.76 2.18 4.41
C PRO A 194 -1.11 3.12 5.44
N VAL A 195 -1.70 4.32 5.60
CA VAL A 195 -1.35 5.26 6.67
C VAL A 195 -2.63 5.68 7.38
N PHE A 196 -2.65 5.51 8.69
CA PHE A 196 -3.75 5.93 9.54
C PHE A 196 -3.36 7.18 10.30
N VAL A 197 -4.18 8.21 10.21
CA VAL A 197 -3.95 9.49 10.90
C VAL A 197 -5.18 9.85 11.72
N LEU A 198 -4.98 10.15 12.99
CA LEU A 198 -6.04 10.57 13.91
C LEU A 198 -5.95 12.08 14.13
N PHE A 199 -7.05 12.76 13.84
CA PHE A 199 -7.21 14.20 14.00
C PHE A 199 -8.21 14.53 15.08
N VAL A 200 -7.90 15.52 15.93
CA VAL A 200 -8.81 16.13 16.90
C VAL A 200 -9.03 17.57 16.48
N LYS A 201 -10.25 17.95 16.11
CA LYS A 201 -10.61 19.29 15.64
C LYS A 201 -9.69 19.82 14.52
N GLY A 202 -9.29 18.91 13.61
CA GLY A 202 -8.40 19.22 12.49
C GLY A 202 -6.91 19.19 12.78
N GLU A 203 -6.48 19.00 14.03
CA GLU A 203 -5.07 18.83 14.41
C GLU A 203 -4.67 17.36 14.43
N GLU A 204 -3.58 17.01 13.77
CA GLU A 204 -3.00 15.66 13.83
C GLU A 204 -2.51 15.35 15.25
N LYS A 205 -3.01 14.27 15.84
CA LYS A 205 -2.62 13.80 17.17
C LYS A 205 -1.84 12.50 17.15
N TRP A 206 -2.05 11.70 16.13
CA TRP A 206 -1.38 10.41 16.00
C TRP A 206 -1.33 9.94 14.55
N ARG A 207 -0.28 9.20 14.22
CA ARG A 207 -0.06 8.59 12.90
C ARG A 207 0.51 7.18 13.06
N HIS A 208 0.10 6.30 12.16
CA HIS A 208 0.67 4.95 12.01
C HIS A 208 0.81 4.59 10.54
N SER A 209 1.96 4.05 10.15
CA SER A 209 2.23 3.55 8.81
C SER A 209 2.25 2.02 8.81
N GLY A 210 1.58 1.41 7.84
CA GLY A 210 1.44 -0.04 7.73
C GLY A 210 0.18 -0.59 8.38
N THR A 211 0.08 -1.91 8.41
CA THR A 211 -1.07 -2.60 9.05
C THR A 211 -1.01 -2.45 10.56
N ILE A 212 -2.18 -2.43 11.18
CA ILE A 212 -2.35 -2.30 12.63
C ILE A 212 -3.50 -3.19 13.09
N SER A 213 -3.45 -3.69 14.32
CA SER A 213 -4.56 -4.47 14.84
C SER A 213 -5.77 -3.59 15.13
N ARG A 214 -6.96 -4.23 15.12
CA ARG A 214 -8.22 -3.56 15.48
C ARG A 214 -8.15 -2.97 16.89
N GLU A 215 -7.68 -3.77 17.83
CA GLU A 215 -7.59 -3.40 19.25
C GLU A 215 -6.70 -2.16 19.45
N ALA A 216 -5.57 -2.08 18.74
CA ALA A 216 -4.66 -0.93 18.84
C ALA A 216 -5.30 0.35 18.26
N LEU A 217 -6.09 0.26 17.17
CA LEU A 217 -6.85 1.39 16.65
C LEU A 217 -7.96 1.83 17.64
N GLU A 218 -8.72 0.87 18.18
CA GLU A 218 -9.76 1.14 19.17
C GLU A 218 -9.19 1.83 20.42
N GLU A 219 -8.08 1.33 20.95
CA GLU A 219 -7.39 1.94 22.09
C GLU A 219 -7.00 3.39 21.79
N ARG A 220 -6.45 3.62 20.59
CA ARG A 220 -6.01 4.96 20.21
C ARG A 220 -7.18 5.93 20.07
N ILE A 221 -8.28 5.51 19.44
CA ILE A 221 -9.50 6.32 19.28
C ILE A 221 -10.12 6.62 20.65
N ASN A 222 -10.25 5.59 21.52
CA ASN A 222 -10.84 5.74 22.84
C ASN A 222 -10.05 6.71 23.72
N ARG A 223 -8.74 6.76 23.62
CA ARG A 223 -7.89 7.73 24.32
C ARG A 223 -8.32 9.15 23.98
N GLU A 224 -8.43 9.49 22.70
CA GLU A 224 -8.79 10.85 22.24
C GLU A 224 -10.28 11.20 22.48
N ILE A 225 -11.14 10.21 22.72
CA ILE A 225 -12.55 10.45 23.10
C ILE A 225 -12.66 10.87 24.57
N ASN A 226 -11.79 10.31 25.43
CA ASN A 226 -11.85 10.47 26.87
C ASN A 226 -11.01 11.66 27.38
N ASP A 227 -10.12 12.20 26.54
CA ASP A 227 -9.36 13.43 26.81
C ASP A 227 -10.16 14.66 26.34
#